data_2f0e38a6ec1447cc2ae0590b1bc29829
#
_entry.id   2f0e38a6ec1447cc2ae0590b1bc29829
#
_cell.length_a   1.000
_cell.length_b   1.000
_cell.length_c   1.000
_cell.angle_alpha   90.00
_cell.angle_beta   90.00
_cell.angle_gamma   90.00
#
_symmetry.space_group_name_H-M   'P 1'
#
loop_
_entity.id
_entity.type
_entity.pdbx_description
1 polymer ?
#
loop_
_entity_poly.entity_id
_entity_poly.type
_entity_poly.pdbx_seq_one_letter_code
_entity_poly.pdbx_strand_id
1 'polypeptide(L)'
;EFQIMEGHMGDFWCQSTSAIDIRSYPAEGVMNRVANAKQPFRTFRSGQEYFCLRSENYESPDNEWTRLDLICFDGKSLHIVNGHVVMVLKDSRYILPDGKAVPMKSGKIQLQSEAAEVFYRDVRIKALTELPEEYARLFD
;
A
#
# COMPACT_ATOMS: atom_id res chain seq x y z
N GLU A 1 -5.92 -1.04 -0.69
CA GLU A 1 -5.74 -2.19 0.21
C GLU A 1 -4.27 -2.55 0.33
N PHE A 2 -3.82 -2.83 1.56
CA PHE A 2 -2.51 -3.40 1.87
C PHE A 2 -2.70 -4.92 2.03
N GLN A 3 -2.23 -5.70 1.07
CA GLN A 3 -2.40 -7.16 1.07
C GLN A 3 -1.56 -7.81 2.17
N ILE A 4 -2.17 -8.75 2.89
CA ILE A 4 -1.55 -9.49 4.01
C ILE A 4 -1.55 -11.00 3.80
N MET A 5 -1.86 -11.44 2.60
CA MET A 5 -1.83 -12.86 2.22
C MET A 5 -0.38 -13.34 2.12
N GLU A 6 -0.09 -14.54 2.62
CA GLU A 6 1.20 -15.20 2.47
C GLU A 6 1.65 -15.24 1.00
N GLY A 7 2.92 -14.96 0.76
CA GLY A 7 3.48 -14.79 -0.57
C GLY A 7 3.21 -13.45 -1.22
N HIS A 8 2.33 -12.60 -0.63
CA HIS A 8 1.87 -11.33 -1.19
C HIS A 8 1.81 -10.18 -0.19
N MET A 9 2.38 -10.33 1.00
CA MET A 9 2.35 -9.27 2.02
C MET A 9 3.06 -8.02 1.53
N GLY A 10 2.33 -6.91 1.55
CA GLY A 10 2.83 -5.63 1.04
C GLY A 10 2.31 -5.22 -0.33
N ASP A 11 1.74 -6.13 -1.12
CA ASP A 11 1.11 -5.82 -2.39
C ASP A 11 -0.04 -4.83 -2.21
N PHE A 12 -0.38 -4.14 -3.30
CA PHE A 12 -1.46 -3.16 -3.31
C PHE A 12 -2.59 -3.57 -4.26
N TRP A 13 -3.82 -3.43 -3.76
CA TRP A 13 -5.05 -3.53 -4.55
C TRP A 13 -5.86 -2.25 -4.45
N CYS A 14 -6.24 -1.70 -5.59
CA CYS A 14 -7.10 -0.52 -5.66
C CYS A 14 -8.58 -0.94 -5.58
N GLN A 15 -9.26 -0.52 -4.52
CA GLN A 15 -10.63 -0.93 -4.24
C GLN A 15 -11.65 0.15 -4.62
N SER A 16 -12.83 -0.29 -5.06
CA SER A 16 -13.99 0.58 -5.29
C SER A 16 -13.69 1.77 -6.23
N THR A 17 -14.07 2.96 -5.83
CA THR A 17 -13.89 4.22 -6.60
C THR A 17 -12.61 4.96 -6.21
N SER A 18 -11.66 4.29 -5.56
CA SER A 18 -10.41 4.92 -5.13
C SER A 18 -9.40 5.06 -6.26
N ALA A 19 -8.49 6.00 -6.08
CA ALA A 19 -7.27 6.11 -6.86
C ALA A 19 -6.11 6.54 -5.94
N ILE A 20 -4.89 6.16 -6.32
CA ILE A 20 -3.66 6.48 -5.59
C ILE A 20 -2.49 6.50 -6.55
N ASP A 21 -1.45 7.23 -6.23
CA ASP A 21 -0.24 7.23 -7.02
C ASP A 21 0.84 6.39 -6.34
N ILE A 22 1.49 5.49 -7.07
CA ILE A 22 2.52 4.58 -6.57
C ILE A 22 3.80 4.74 -7.38
N ARG A 23 4.95 4.81 -6.71
CA ARG A 23 6.26 4.72 -7.38
C ARG A 23 6.47 3.31 -7.90
N SER A 24 6.48 3.15 -9.24
CA SER A 24 6.46 1.81 -9.85
C SER A 24 6.94 1.81 -11.31
N TYR A 25 7.32 0.63 -11.79
CA TYR A 25 7.69 0.38 -13.18
C TYR A 25 6.96 -0.85 -13.75
N PRO A 26 6.76 -0.94 -15.07
CA PRO A 26 6.25 -2.16 -15.70
C PRO A 26 7.33 -3.23 -15.64
N ALA A 27 6.98 -4.45 -15.24
CA ALA A 27 7.90 -5.58 -15.25
C ALA A 27 7.52 -6.56 -16.37
N GLU A 28 8.53 -7.18 -16.99
CA GLU A 28 8.32 -8.17 -18.04
C GLU A 28 7.59 -9.40 -17.49
N GLY A 29 6.60 -9.91 -18.23
CA GLY A 29 5.79 -11.07 -17.84
C GLY A 29 4.82 -10.84 -16.68
N VAL A 30 4.75 -9.65 -16.12
CA VAL A 30 3.80 -9.26 -15.07
C VAL A 30 2.67 -8.45 -15.69
N MET A 31 1.43 -8.87 -15.48
CA MET A 31 0.23 -8.16 -15.98
C MET A 31 0.13 -6.72 -15.47
N ASN A 32 0.77 -6.44 -14.34
CA ASN A 32 0.71 -5.18 -13.59
C ASN A 32 2.14 -4.65 -13.34
N ARG A 33 2.25 -3.71 -12.44
CA ARG A 33 3.50 -3.01 -12.14
C ARG A 33 4.14 -3.54 -10.86
N VAL A 34 5.43 -3.27 -10.71
CA VAL A 34 6.20 -3.54 -9.49
C VAL A 34 6.60 -2.22 -8.84
N ALA A 35 6.42 -2.13 -7.53
CA ALA A 35 6.80 -0.96 -6.73
C ALA A 35 8.33 -0.79 -6.72
N ASN A 36 8.78 0.46 -6.80
CA ASN A 36 10.18 0.80 -6.64
C ASN A 36 10.31 2.28 -6.27
N ALA A 37 10.87 2.57 -5.10
CA ALA A 37 10.96 3.93 -4.56
C ALA A 37 11.77 4.91 -5.44
N LYS A 38 12.58 4.42 -6.38
CA LYS A 38 13.39 5.24 -7.30
C LYS A 38 12.66 5.58 -8.61
N GLN A 39 11.47 5.04 -8.80
CA GLN A 39 10.69 5.24 -10.03
C GLN A 39 9.70 6.40 -9.89
N PRO A 40 9.23 6.98 -11.01
CA PRO A 40 8.20 8.00 -10.97
C PRO A 40 6.87 7.43 -10.43
N PHE A 41 6.05 8.32 -9.89
CA PHE A 41 4.69 7.99 -9.49
C PHE A 41 3.81 7.72 -10.71
N ARG A 42 2.94 6.72 -10.57
CA ARG A 42 1.92 6.34 -11.53
C ARG A 42 0.59 6.17 -10.83
N THR A 43 -0.49 6.62 -11.47
CA THR A 43 -1.83 6.51 -10.92
C THR A 43 -2.38 5.10 -11.10
N PHE A 44 -2.82 4.53 -9.98
CA PHE A 44 -3.59 3.29 -9.91
C PHE A 44 -5.05 3.61 -9.64
N ARG A 45 -5.95 2.93 -10.33
CA ARG A 45 -7.38 3.12 -10.22
C ARG A 45 -8.11 1.83 -10.55
N SER A 46 -9.19 1.55 -9.82
CA SER A 46 -10.06 0.41 -10.12
C SER A 46 -10.61 0.49 -11.55
N GLY A 47 -10.60 -0.65 -12.25
CA GLY A 47 -11.01 -0.74 -13.65
C GLY A 47 -9.93 -0.31 -14.67
N GLN A 48 -8.74 0.05 -14.20
CA GLN A 48 -7.56 0.39 -15.02
C GLN A 48 -6.34 -0.38 -14.49
N GLU A 49 -5.21 0.33 -14.20
CA GLU A 49 -4.13 -0.26 -13.40
C GLU A 49 -4.59 -0.30 -11.93
N TYR A 50 -4.93 -1.45 -11.39
CA TYR A 50 -5.54 -1.58 -10.05
C TYR A 50 -4.72 -2.42 -9.07
N PHE A 51 -3.63 -3.02 -9.52
CA PHE A 51 -2.76 -3.88 -8.73
C PHE A 51 -1.29 -3.47 -8.88
N CYS A 52 -0.53 -3.51 -7.79
CA CYS A 52 0.90 -3.29 -7.79
C CYS A 52 1.58 -4.29 -6.86
N LEU A 53 2.55 -5.05 -7.39
CA LEU A 53 3.42 -5.90 -6.59
C LEU A 53 4.33 -5.04 -5.73
N ARG A 54 4.62 -5.50 -4.53
CA ARG A 54 5.68 -4.96 -3.67
C ARG A 54 7.05 -4.99 -4.35
N SER A 55 7.98 -4.16 -3.92
CA SER A 55 9.33 -4.10 -4.51
C SER A 55 10.10 -5.40 -4.34
N GLU A 56 10.03 -5.99 -3.15
CA GLU A 56 10.71 -7.25 -2.80
C GLU A 56 9.95 -7.99 -1.71
N ASN A 57 10.22 -9.29 -1.55
CA ASN A 57 9.66 -10.13 -0.51
C ASN A 57 10.52 -10.08 0.76
N TYR A 58 9.96 -9.53 1.83
CA TYR A 58 10.56 -9.51 3.18
C TYR A 58 9.69 -10.27 4.20
N GLU A 59 8.82 -11.16 3.75
CA GLU A 59 8.03 -12.00 4.64
C GLU A 59 8.93 -12.91 5.47
N SER A 60 8.50 -13.21 6.68
CA SER A 60 9.12 -14.25 7.49
C SER A 60 8.86 -15.63 6.85
N PRO A 61 9.71 -16.63 7.11
CA PRO A 61 9.46 -18.00 6.68
C PRO A 61 8.09 -18.53 7.14
N ASP A 62 7.62 -19.57 6.47
CA ASP A 62 6.36 -20.26 6.80
C ASP A 62 6.28 -20.60 8.29
N ASN A 63 5.10 -20.40 8.85
CA ASN A 63 4.79 -20.58 10.27
C ASN A 63 5.47 -19.57 11.23
N GLU A 64 6.07 -18.52 10.73
CA GLU A 64 6.59 -17.41 11.53
C GLU A 64 5.72 -16.16 11.38
N TRP A 65 5.79 -15.28 12.38
CA TRP A 65 5.05 -14.03 12.35
C TRP A 65 5.77 -13.00 11.50
N THR A 66 5.07 -12.44 10.53
CA THR A 66 5.55 -11.29 9.75
C THR A 66 5.02 -10.00 10.38
N ARG A 67 5.91 -9.06 10.65
CA ARG A 67 5.54 -7.72 11.11
C ARG A 67 5.15 -6.85 9.93
N LEU A 68 4.00 -6.20 10.04
CA LEU A 68 3.50 -5.25 9.05
C LEU A 68 3.27 -3.89 9.71
N ASP A 69 3.79 -2.84 9.09
CA ASP A 69 3.51 -1.47 9.50
C ASP A 69 2.90 -0.71 8.30
N LEU A 70 1.77 -0.07 8.52
CA LEU A 70 1.14 0.84 7.58
C LEU A 70 1.27 2.26 8.12
N ILE A 71 2.02 3.10 7.44
CA ILE A 71 2.12 4.53 7.78
C ILE A 71 1.19 5.30 6.85
N CYS A 72 0.32 6.13 7.41
CA CYS A 72 -0.55 7.02 6.66
C CYS A 72 -0.48 8.44 7.24
N PHE A 73 -0.19 9.43 6.41
CA PHE A 73 -0.15 10.83 6.80
C PHE A 73 -0.40 11.74 5.60
N ASP A 74 -1.39 12.61 5.67
CA ASP A 74 -1.71 13.63 4.66
C ASP A 74 -1.72 13.10 3.21
N GLY A 75 -2.50 12.05 2.96
CA GLY A 75 -2.64 11.41 1.65
C GLY A 75 -1.43 10.59 1.18
N LYS A 76 -0.37 10.51 1.98
CA LYS A 76 0.81 9.68 1.77
C LYS A 76 0.67 8.39 2.56
N SER A 77 1.20 7.29 2.03
CA SER A 77 1.27 6.04 2.79
C SER A 77 2.47 5.18 2.39
N LEU A 78 2.87 4.30 3.31
CA LEU A 78 3.96 3.35 3.12
C LEU A 78 3.49 1.97 3.56
N HIS A 79 3.74 0.97 2.72
CA HIS A 79 3.67 -0.42 3.12
C HIS A 79 5.05 -0.87 3.59
N ILE A 80 5.13 -1.42 4.79
CA ILE A 80 6.39 -1.84 5.41
C ILE A 80 6.23 -3.28 5.88
N VAL A 81 7.13 -4.15 5.47
CA VAL A 81 7.18 -5.57 5.81
C VAL A 81 8.50 -5.84 6.52
N ASN A 82 8.46 -6.34 7.75
CA ASN A 82 9.63 -6.62 8.60
C ASN A 82 10.64 -5.45 8.64
N GLY A 83 10.13 -4.21 8.70
CA GLY A 83 10.95 -2.99 8.76
C GLY A 83 11.45 -2.47 7.40
N HIS A 84 11.15 -3.14 6.29
CA HIS A 84 11.53 -2.72 4.94
C HIS A 84 10.35 -2.04 4.23
N VAL A 85 10.57 -0.83 3.71
CA VAL A 85 9.57 -0.13 2.88
C VAL A 85 9.47 -0.84 1.54
N VAL A 86 8.34 -1.47 1.29
CA VAL A 86 8.10 -2.23 0.05
C VAL A 86 7.23 -1.49 -0.96
N MET A 87 6.56 -0.40 -0.52
CA MET A 87 5.76 0.43 -1.43
C MET A 87 5.62 1.86 -0.90
N VAL A 88 5.72 2.84 -1.81
CA VAL A 88 5.55 4.27 -1.55
C VAL A 88 4.36 4.77 -2.34
N LEU A 89 3.35 5.30 -1.64
CA LEU A 89 2.07 5.69 -2.20
C LEU A 89 1.71 7.12 -1.77
N LYS A 90 1.06 7.89 -2.65
CA LYS A 90 0.57 9.23 -2.32
C LYS A 90 -0.72 9.58 -3.04
N ASP A 91 -1.28 10.74 -2.68
CA ASP A 91 -2.45 11.34 -3.32
C ASP A 91 -3.67 10.40 -3.35
N SER A 92 -3.92 9.73 -2.22
CA SER A 92 -5.10 8.88 -2.05
C SER A 92 -6.39 9.71 -2.17
N ARG A 93 -7.31 9.28 -3.04
CA ARG A 93 -8.49 10.03 -3.42
C ARG A 93 -9.65 9.13 -3.85
N TYR A 94 -10.87 9.64 -3.71
CA TYR A 94 -12.06 9.07 -4.35
C TYR A 94 -12.25 9.70 -5.72
N ILE A 95 -12.76 8.91 -6.67
CA ILE A 95 -13.21 9.39 -7.97
C ILE A 95 -14.73 9.33 -7.98
N LEU A 96 -15.35 10.49 -8.06
CA LEU A 96 -16.79 10.63 -8.12
C LEU A 96 -17.37 10.19 -9.49
N PRO A 97 -18.68 9.93 -9.61
CA PRO A 97 -19.32 9.52 -10.87
C PRO A 97 -19.10 10.51 -12.02
N ASP A 98 -18.94 11.80 -11.72
CA ASP A 98 -18.64 12.87 -12.67
C ASP A 98 -17.16 12.94 -13.06
N GLY A 99 -16.31 12.05 -12.52
CA GLY A 99 -14.87 12.00 -12.75
C GLY A 99 -14.05 12.90 -11.85
N LYS A 100 -14.67 13.71 -10.98
CA LYS A 100 -13.98 14.60 -10.05
C LYS A 100 -13.22 13.79 -8.98
N ALA A 101 -11.97 14.16 -8.74
CA ALA A 101 -11.17 13.59 -7.65
C ALA A 101 -11.38 14.36 -6.34
N VAL A 102 -11.59 13.61 -5.25
CA VAL A 102 -11.75 14.15 -3.89
C VAL A 102 -10.73 13.48 -2.97
N PRO A 103 -9.82 14.23 -2.31
CA PRO A 103 -8.82 13.65 -1.42
C PRO A 103 -9.45 12.83 -0.28
N MET A 104 -8.89 11.66 0.00
CA MET A 104 -9.21 10.88 1.19
C MET A 104 -8.50 11.48 2.39
N LYS A 105 -9.26 11.97 3.38
CA LYS A 105 -8.70 12.61 4.59
C LYS A 105 -8.92 11.79 5.86
N SER A 106 -9.86 10.84 5.81
CA SER A 106 -10.22 10.01 6.95
C SER A 106 -10.88 8.72 6.49
N GLY A 107 -10.91 7.73 7.36
CA GLY A 107 -11.58 6.46 7.11
C GLY A 107 -11.43 5.52 8.30
N LYS A 108 -11.98 4.32 8.16
CA LYS A 108 -11.85 3.23 9.14
C LYS A 108 -10.71 2.31 8.72
N ILE A 109 -10.05 1.71 9.70
CA ILE A 109 -9.12 0.59 9.48
C ILE A 109 -9.95 -0.69 9.53
N GLN A 110 -9.77 -1.54 8.53
CA GLN A 110 -10.40 -2.85 8.45
C GLN A 110 -9.32 -3.93 8.40
N LEU A 111 -9.43 -4.92 9.27
CA LEU A 111 -8.66 -6.15 9.20
C LEU A 111 -9.53 -7.18 8.47
N GLN A 112 -8.97 -7.81 7.44
CA GLN A 112 -9.70 -8.68 6.54
C GLN A 112 -9.13 -10.10 6.58
N SER A 113 -10.02 -11.07 6.40
CA SER A 113 -9.71 -12.46 6.08
C SER A 113 -10.46 -12.80 4.80
N GLU A 114 -9.77 -13.34 3.80
CA GLU A 114 -10.35 -13.68 2.51
C GLU A 114 -9.92 -15.08 2.07
N ALA A 115 -10.88 -16.00 2.07
CA ALA A 115 -10.73 -17.39 1.64
C ALA A 115 -9.62 -18.21 2.36
N ALA A 116 -9.01 -17.66 3.39
CA ALA A 116 -7.96 -18.31 4.18
C ALA A 116 -8.05 -17.90 5.65
N GLU A 117 -7.53 -18.73 6.52
CA GLU A 117 -7.38 -18.43 7.94
C GLU A 117 -6.25 -17.41 8.14
N VAL A 118 -6.50 -16.38 8.95
CA VAL A 118 -5.56 -15.31 9.26
C VAL A 118 -5.53 -15.07 10.76
N PHE A 119 -4.34 -14.97 11.31
CA PHE A 119 -4.11 -14.63 12.71
C PHE A 119 -3.47 -13.26 12.82
N TYR A 120 -3.98 -12.44 13.72
CA TYR A 120 -3.43 -11.13 14.07
C TYR A 120 -2.99 -11.11 15.52
N ARG A 121 -1.85 -10.50 15.81
CA ARG A 121 -1.41 -10.21 17.18
C ARG A 121 -0.77 -8.85 17.27
N ASP A 122 -0.68 -8.30 18.47
CA ASP A 122 -0.04 -7.01 18.75
C ASP A 122 -0.53 -5.85 17.88
N VAL A 123 -1.83 -5.85 17.55
CA VAL A 123 -2.43 -4.78 16.73
C VAL A 123 -2.37 -3.47 17.49
N ARG A 124 -1.65 -2.50 16.95
CA ARG A 124 -1.40 -1.20 17.59
C ARG A 124 -1.69 -0.06 16.63
N ILE A 125 -2.10 1.08 17.15
CA ILE A 125 -2.25 2.32 16.40
C ILE A 125 -1.49 3.43 17.11
N LYS A 126 -0.83 4.30 16.35
CA LYS A 126 -0.15 5.50 16.82
C LYS A 126 -0.58 6.69 15.98
N ALA A 127 -1.09 7.73 16.62
CA ALA A 127 -1.37 8.99 15.93
C ALA A 127 -0.05 9.68 15.53
N LEU A 128 -0.01 10.20 14.30
CA LEU A 128 1.11 10.98 13.79
C LEU A 128 0.70 12.45 13.68
N THR A 129 1.58 13.34 14.09
CA THR A 129 1.48 14.79 13.89
C THR A 129 2.26 15.26 12.66
N GLU A 130 3.20 14.43 12.21
CA GLU A 130 4.02 14.65 11.03
C GLU A 130 4.50 13.29 10.47
N LEU A 131 4.92 13.28 9.22
CA LEU A 131 5.57 12.10 8.64
C LEU A 131 7.01 12.00 9.18
N PRO A 132 7.44 10.86 9.72
CA PRO A 132 8.82 10.70 10.19
C PRO A 132 9.85 11.08 9.12
N GLU A 133 10.89 11.83 9.48
CA GLU A 133 11.87 12.41 8.57
C GLU A 133 12.54 11.35 7.67
N GLU A 134 12.81 10.17 8.23
CA GLU A 134 13.38 9.04 7.50
C GLU A 134 12.54 8.59 6.28
N TYR A 135 11.23 8.83 6.34
CA TYR A 135 10.29 8.49 5.26
C TYR A 135 9.91 9.68 4.39
N ALA A 136 10.02 10.91 4.87
CA ALA A 136 9.59 12.10 4.15
C ALA A 136 10.26 12.20 2.78
N ARG A 137 11.57 11.95 2.69
CA ARG A 137 12.38 11.96 1.46
C ARG A 137 11.97 10.94 0.39
N LEU A 138 11.17 9.92 0.74
CA LEU A 138 10.68 8.94 -0.23
C LEU A 138 9.60 9.52 -1.15
N PHE A 139 9.08 10.69 -0.81
CA PHE A 139 8.01 11.37 -1.56
C PHE A 139 8.50 12.54 -2.43
N ASP A 140 9.77 12.87 -2.34
CA ASP A 140 10.43 13.96 -3.10
C ASP A 140 10.60 13.62 -4.59
#